data_78ac5d9930fc3fddccab1e20aa178e2d
#
_entry.id   78ac5d9930fc3fddccab1e20aa178e2d
#
_cell.length_a   1.000
_cell.length_b   1.000
_cell.length_c   1.000
_cell.angle_alpha   90.00
_cell.angle_beta   90.00
_cell.angle_gamma   90.00
#
_symmetry.space_group_name_H-M   'P 1'
#
loop_
_entity.id
_entity.type
_entity.pdbx_description
1 polymer ?
#
loop_
_entity_poly.entity_id
_entity_poly.type
_entity_poly.pdbx_seq_one_letter_code
_entity_poly.pdbx_strand_id
1 'polypeptide(L)'
;MTSTRRHDPHRRERIIEAAVAVISEHGLSRLTHRAAAARADVPLGSTTYHFTSLDELLDAAARTVARRNVARVRDWALSLPADADLGKELATFIVQLATKHRESSVLAYELYGGALRRPALRAASTAWDAMLTEVFESRVDTATARALTALFDGLLYQALVSPKKPRRADFEPVLRRLLVTGSTPNQR
;
A
#
# COMPACT_ATOMS: atom_id res chain seq x y z
N MET A 1 -40.81 -17.37 -14.93
CA MET A 1 -39.44 -17.37 -15.54
C MET A 1 -38.43 -17.23 -14.43
N THR A 2 -37.88 -18.35 -13.97
CA THR A 2 -36.90 -18.42 -12.88
C THR A 2 -35.54 -17.98 -13.44
N SER A 3 -35.11 -16.77 -13.05
CA SER A 3 -33.77 -16.29 -13.33
C SER A 3 -32.75 -17.18 -12.63
N THR A 4 -32.10 -18.04 -13.39
CA THR A 4 -30.96 -18.84 -12.94
C THR A 4 -29.89 -17.88 -12.41
N ARG A 5 -29.74 -17.78 -11.07
CA ARG A 5 -28.64 -17.04 -10.45
C ARG A 5 -27.33 -17.57 -11.00
N ARG A 6 -26.80 -16.93 -12.03
CA ARG A 6 -25.45 -17.22 -12.54
C ARG A 6 -24.48 -17.16 -11.37
N HIS A 7 -23.87 -18.28 -11.06
CA HIS A 7 -22.75 -18.35 -10.13
C HIS A 7 -21.62 -17.50 -10.74
N ASP A 8 -21.42 -16.29 -10.18
CA ASP A 8 -20.31 -15.41 -10.58
C ASP A 8 -19.10 -15.77 -9.71
N PRO A 9 -18.09 -16.46 -10.24
CA PRO A 9 -16.92 -16.90 -9.49
C PRO A 9 -16.07 -15.73 -8.99
N HIS A 10 -16.21 -14.55 -9.60
CA HIS A 10 -15.47 -13.34 -9.24
C HIS A 10 -16.26 -12.39 -8.32
N ARG A 11 -17.38 -12.85 -7.77
CA ARG A 11 -18.23 -11.97 -6.94
C ARG A 11 -17.52 -11.49 -5.68
N ARG A 12 -16.73 -12.35 -5.05
CA ARG A 12 -15.95 -12.01 -3.87
C ARG A 12 -14.95 -10.89 -4.18
N GLU A 13 -14.22 -11.01 -5.26
CA GLU A 13 -13.24 -10.02 -5.75
C GLU A 13 -13.93 -8.69 -6.08
N ARG A 14 -15.08 -8.73 -6.77
CA ARG A 14 -15.86 -7.50 -7.06
C ARG A 14 -16.31 -6.77 -5.80
N ILE A 15 -16.69 -7.49 -4.74
CA ILE A 15 -17.07 -6.90 -3.46
C ILE A 15 -15.84 -6.26 -2.80
N ILE A 16 -14.66 -6.89 -2.85
CA ILE A 16 -13.42 -6.31 -2.34
C ILE A 16 -13.06 -5.03 -3.11
N GLU A 17 -13.12 -5.06 -4.44
CA GLU A 17 -12.85 -3.88 -5.26
C GLU A 17 -13.83 -2.73 -4.95
N ALA A 18 -15.09 -3.05 -4.76
CA ALA A 18 -16.10 -2.08 -4.38
C ALA A 18 -15.81 -1.50 -2.98
N ALA A 19 -15.37 -2.31 -2.03
CA ALA A 19 -14.95 -1.84 -0.71
C ALA A 19 -13.74 -0.89 -0.81
N VAL A 20 -12.73 -1.24 -1.61
CA VAL A 20 -11.57 -0.37 -1.90
C VAL A 20 -12.03 0.96 -2.49
N ALA A 21 -12.95 0.94 -3.48
CA ALA A 21 -13.48 2.15 -4.11
C ALA A 21 -14.25 3.01 -3.10
N VAL A 22 -15.10 2.42 -2.26
CA VAL A 22 -15.84 3.16 -1.22
C VAL A 22 -14.88 3.85 -0.24
N ILE A 23 -13.81 3.17 0.18
CA ILE A 23 -12.82 3.75 1.09
C ILE A 23 -12.07 4.89 0.38
N SER A 24 -11.65 4.69 -0.87
CA SER A 24 -10.92 5.71 -1.64
C SER A 24 -11.74 6.97 -1.89
N GLU A 25 -13.05 6.83 -2.18
CA GLU A 25 -13.94 7.94 -2.52
C GLU A 25 -14.52 8.66 -1.31
N HIS A 26 -14.74 7.92 -0.20
CA HIS A 26 -15.53 8.42 0.93
C HIS A 26 -14.88 8.25 2.31
N GLY A 27 -13.68 7.64 2.34
CA GLY A 27 -12.93 7.35 3.56
C GLY A 27 -13.36 6.07 4.26
N LEU A 28 -12.49 5.60 5.14
CA LEU A 28 -12.61 4.33 5.87
C LEU A 28 -13.91 4.23 6.71
N SER A 29 -14.38 5.35 7.28
CA SER A 29 -15.58 5.40 8.13
C SER A 29 -16.88 5.14 7.35
N ARG A 30 -16.87 5.27 6.04
CA ARG A 30 -18.05 5.07 5.17
C ARG A 30 -18.18 3.64 4.65
N LEU A 31 -17.20 2.78 4.89
CA LEU A 31 -17.32 1.38 4.53
C LEU A 31 -18.41 0.68 5.36
N THR A 32 -19.37 0.11 4.67
CA THR A 32 -20.43 -0.77 5.20
C THR A 32 -20.72 -1.88 4.20
N HIS A 33 -21.29 -3.01 4.65
CA HIS A 33 -21.75 -4.04 3.71
C HIS A 33 -22.72 -3.49 2.67
N ARG A 34 -23.60 -2.58 3.06
CA ARG A 34 -24.57 -1.94 2.14
C ARG A 34 -23.88 -1.07 1.09
N ALA A 35 -22.89 -0.26 1.50
CA ALA A 35 -22.13 0.59 0.57
C ALA A 35 -21.33 -0.26 -0.42
N ALA A 36 -20.65 -1.31 0.07
CA ALA A 36 -19.90 -2.23 -0.77
C ALA A 36 -20.84 -3.00 -1.72
N ALA A 37 -22.01 -3.47 -1.26
CA ALA A 37 -22.98 -4.16 -2.10
C ALA A 37 -23.51 -3.26 -3.23
N ALA A 38 -23.91 -2.04 -2.89
CA ALA A 38 -24.41 -1.06 -3.86
C ALA A 38 -23.32 -0.73 -4.92
N ARG A 39 -22.09 -0.51 -4.47
CA ARG A 39 -20.95 -0.19 -5.37
C ARG A 39 -20.54 -1.38 -6.26
N ALA A 40 -20.68 -2.62 -5.77
CA ALA A 40 -20.40 -3.85 -6.50
C ALA A 40 -21.53 -4.27 -7.44
N ASP A 41 -22.68 -3.62 -7.37
CA ASP A 41 -23.93 -4.02 -8.05
C ASP A 41 -24.28 -5.49 -7.73
N VAL A 42 -24.39 -5.80 -6.42
CA VAL A 42 -24.79 -7.10 -5.93
C VAL A 42 -25.83 -6.96 -4.80
N PRO A 43 -26.70 -7.98 -4.59
CA PRO A 43 -27.57 -8.01 -3.43
C PRO A 43 -26.76 -7.93 -2.12
N LEU A 44 -27.31 -7.24 -1.10
CA LEU A 44 -26.67 -7.14 0.23
C LEU A 44 -26.32 -8.52 0.81
N GLY A 45 -27.19 -9.52 0.65
CA GLY A 45 -26.93 -10.89 1.08
C GLY A 45 -25.69 -11.53 0.46
N SER A 46 -25.22 -11.03 -0.70
CA SER A 46 -23.96 -11.52 -1.29
C SER A 46 -22.75 -11.07 -0.47
N THR A 47 -22.76 -9.86 0.07
CA THR A 47 -21.62 -9.37 0.88
C THR A 47 -21.54 -10.11 2.21
N THR A 48 -22.67 -10.35 2.88
CA THR A 48 -22.72 -11.11 4.14
C THR A 48 -22.50 -12.61 3.96
N TYR A 49 -22.73 -13.15 2.76
CA TYR A 49 -22.36 -14.52 2.41
C TYR A 49 -20.84 -14.70 2.25
N HIS A 50 -20.16 -13.73 1.63
CA HIS A 50 -18.71 -13.80 1.37
C HIS A 50 -17.86 -13.27 2.53
N PHE A 51 -18.42 -12.41 3.37
CA PHE A 51 -17.71 -11.77 4.50
C PHE A 51 -18.64 -11.77 5.72
N THR A 52 -18.26 -12.53 6.73
CA THR A 52 -19.09 -12.72 7.97
C THR A 52 -19.14 -11.46 8.82
N SER A 53 -18.19 -10.55 8.65
CA SER A 53 -18.13 -9.26 9.34
C SER A 53 -17.59 -8.16 8.44
N LEU A 54 -17.85 -6.92 8.83
CA LEU A 54 -17.28 -5.75 8.17
C LEU A 54 -15.74 -5.73 8.29
N ASP A 55 -15.22 -6.22 9.41
CA ASP A 55 -13.77 -6.32 9.65
C ASP A 55 -13.10 -7.31 8.69
N GLU A 56 -13.77 -8.43 8.36
CA GLU A 56 -13.26 -9.38 7.35
C GLU A 56 -13.19 -8.73 5.95
N LEU A 57 -14.22 -7.99 5.56
CA LEU A 57 -14.22 -7.24 4.30
C LEU A 57 -13.14 -6.17 4.30
N LEU A 58 -12.97 -5.46 5.42
CA LEU A 58 -11.94 -4.43 5.57
C LEU A 58 -10.53 -5.00 5.49
N ASP A 59 -10.24 -6.12 6.16
CA ASP A 59 -8.95 -6.82 6.07
C ASP A 59 -8.66 -7.25 4.62
N ALA A 60 -9.65 -7.81 3.92
CA ALA A 60 -9.50 -8.22 2.53
C ALA A 60 -9.21 -7.03 1.59
N ALA A 61 -9.88 -5.89 1.80
CA ALA A 61 -9.63 -4.66 1.06
C ALA A 61 -8.21 -4.11 1.34
N ALA A 62 -7.82 -4.06 2.62
CA ALA A 62 -6.49 -3.59 3.04
C ALA A 62 -5.36 -4.44 2.45
N ARG A 63 -5.48 -5.78 2.51
CA ARG A 63 -4.52 -6.70 1.88
C ARG A 63 -4.43 -6.49 0.37
N THR A 64 -5.55 -6.19 -0.28
CA THR A 64 -5.55 -5.93 -1.72
C THR A 64 -4.81 -4.64 -2.06
N VAL A 65 -5.04 -3.57 -1.31
CA VAL A 65 -4.31 -2.30 -1.47
C VAL A 65 -2.82 -2.48 -1.17
N ALA A 66 -2.47 -3.16 -0.05
CA ALA A 66 -1.09 -3.44 0.31
C ALA A 66 -0.34 -4.18 -0.80
N ARG A 67 -0.90 -5.30 -1.30
CA ARG A 67 -0.28 -6.07 -2.40
C ARG A 67 -0.03 -5.22 -3.65
N ARG A 68 -1.00 -4.37 -4.05
CA ARG A 68 -0.86 -3.50 -5.23
C ARG A 68 0.26 -2.49 -5.09
N ASN A 69 0.37 -1.89 -3.92
CA ASN A 69 1.41 -0.90 -3.67
C ASN A 69 2.79 -1.54 -3.56
N VAL A 70 2.92 -2.69 -2.88
CA VAL A 70 4.19 -3.44 -2.85
C VAL A 70 4.59 -3.93 -4.23
N ALA A 71 3.64 -4.42 -5.05
CA ALA A 71 3.92 -4.80 -6.43
C ALA A 71 4.52 -3.61 -7.22
N ARG A 72 3.97 -2.41 -7.06
CA ARG A 72 4.52 -1.20 -7.69
C ARG A 72 5.94 -0.88 -7.24
N VAL A 73 6.24 -1.02 -5.94
CA VAL A 73 7.61 -0.82 -5.42
C VAL A 73 8.54 -1.90 -5.95
N ARG A 74 8.09 -3.16 -5.99
CA ARG A 74 8.86 -4.28 -6.55
C ARG A 74 9.16 -4.08 -8.04
N ASP A 75 8.16 -3.71 -8.84
CA ASP A 75 8.31 -3.47 -10.28
C ASP A 75 9.29 -2.32 -10.53
N TRP A 76 9.20 -1.25 -9.74
CA TRP A 76 10.17 -0.16 -9.76
C TRP A 76 11.58 -0.67 -9.43
N ALA A 77 11.77 -1.41 -8.33
CA ALA A 77 13.08 -1.93 -7.93
C ALA A 77 13.71 -2.86 -8.98
N LEU A 78 12.88 -3.70 -9.62
CA LEU A 78 13.30 -4.60 -10.70
C LEU A 78 13.66 -3.85 -12.00
N SER A 79 13.07 -2.68 -12.24
CA SER A 79 13.36 -1.85 -13.41
C SER A 79 14.68 -1.11 -13.34
N LEU A 80 15.28 -1.01 -12.15
CA LEU A 80 16.54 -0.27 -11.96
C LEU A 80 17.75 -1.11 -12.40
N PRO A 81 18.71 -0.52 -13.14
CA PRO A 81 20.03 -1.11 -13.39
C PRO A 81 20.73 -1.49 -12.07
N ALA A 82 21.65 -2.45 -12.14
CA ALA A 82 22.40 -2.90 -10.97
C ALA A 82 23.29 -1.79 -10.36
N ASP A 83 23.81 -0.90 -11.21
CA ASP A 83 24.65 0.25 -10.87
C ASP A 83 23.85 1.55 -10.63
N ALA A 84 22.53 1.49 -10.58
CA ALA A 84 21.70 2.66 -10.35
C ALA A 84 22.01 3.32 -9.00
N ASP A 85 22.04 4.64 -8.99
CA ASP A 85 22.08 5.43 -7.77
C ASP A 85 20.73 5.31 -7.00
N LEU A 86 20.68 4.33 -6.10
CA LEU A 86 19.46 3.98 -5.37
C LEU A 86 18.87 5.18 -4.61
N GLY A 87 19.70 6.05 -4.04
CA GLY A 87 19.23 7.23 -3.31
C GLY A 87 18.49 8.22 -4.21
N LYS A 88 19.05 8.47 -5.41
CA LYS A 88 18.46 9.33 -6.43
C LYS A 88 17.17 8.72 -6.99
N GLU A 89 17.20 7.44 -7.33
CA GLU A 89 16.06 6.76 -7.94
C GLU A 89 14.89 6.65 -6.94
N LEU A 90 15.18 6.33 -5.67
CA LEU A 90 14.16 6.26 -4.63
C LEU A 90 13.54 7.63 -4.34
N ALA A 91 14.36 8.70 -4.30
CA ALA A 91 13.84 10.06 -4.15
C ALA A 91 12.91 10.46 -5.30
N THR A 92 13.27 10.08 -6.55
CA THR A 92 12.43 10.28 -7.73
C THR A 92 11.12 9.50 -7.63
N PHE A 93 11.18 8.26 -7.16
CA PHE A 93 10.01 7.40 -6.99
C PHE A 93 9.05 7.91 -5.91
N ILE A 94 9.57 8.42 -4.77
CA ILE A 94 8.75 9.08 -3.73
C ILE A 94 7.98 10.26 -4.33
N VAL A 95 8.62 11.09 -5.17
CA VAL A 95 7.93 12.19 -5.87
C VAL A 95 6.82 11.67 -6.77
N GLN A 96 7.04 10.58 -7.52
CA GLN A 96 6.02 9.97 -8.38
C GLN A 96 4.84 9.45 -7.56
N LEU A 97 5.10 8.77 -6.44
CA LEU A 97 4.07 8.27 -5.54
C LEU A 97 3.26 9.39 -4.90
N ALA A 98 3.91 10.49 -4.53
CA ALA A 98 3.25 11.64 -3.91
C ALA A 98 2.51 12.54 -4.92
N THR A 99 2.72 12.34 -6.23
CA THR A 99 2.09 13.15 -7.30
C THR A 99 1.24 12.30 -8.23
N LYS A 100 1.85 11.54 -9.13
CA LYS A 100 1.17 10.73 -10.15
C LYS A 100 0.30 9.63 -9.55
N HIS A 101 0.72 9.06 -8.40
CA HIS A 101 0.03 7.96 -7.72
C HIS A 101 -0.55 8.39 -6.37
N ARG A 102 -0.81 9.70 -6.20
CA ARG A 102 -1.22 10.29 -4.92
C ARG A 102 -2.43 9.59 -4.31
N GLU A 103 -3.51 9.40 -5.08
CA GLU A 103 -4.75 8.81 -4.58
C GLU A 103 -4.53 7.40 -3.99
N SER A 104 -3.81 6.55 -4.72
CA SER A 104 -3.51 5.19 -4.24
C SER A 104 -2.56 5.19 -3.04
N SER A 105 -1.66 6.18 -2.94
CA SER A 105 -0.77 6.33 -1.79
C SER A 105 -1.53 6.83 -0.56
N VAL A 106 -2.43 7.80 -0.71
CA VAL A 106 -3.30 8.28 0.38
C VAL A 106 -4.15 7.15 0.93
N LEU A 107 -4.82 6.38 0.04
CA LEU A 107 -5.61 5.22 0.44
C LEU A 107 -4.79 4.19 1.23
N ALA A 108 -3.55 3.91 0.78
CA ALA A 108 -2.67 2.98 1.48
C ALA A 108 -2.36 3.46 2.91
N TYR A 109 -2.01 4.73 3.08
CA TYR A 109 -1.70 5.27 4.41
C TYR A 109 -2.94 5.49 5.28
N GLU A 110 -4.12 5.72 4.72
CA GLU A 110 -5.37 5.71 5.49
C GLU A 110 -5.62 4.33 6.11
N LEU A 111 -5.45 3.26 5.32
CA LEU A 111 -5.59 1.88 5.80
C LEU A 111 -4.48 1.51 6.78
N TYR A 112 -3.24 1.86 6.50
CA TYR A 112 -2.09 1.61 7.37
C TYR A 112 -2.26 2.32 8.73
N GLY A 113 -2.55 3.61 8.74
CA GLY A 113 -2.80 4.39 9.95
C GLY A 113 -4.07 3.92 10.70
N GLY A 114 -5.05 3.40 9.98
CA GLY A 114 -6.26 2.79 10.56
C GLY A 114 -5.95 1.62 11.49
N ALA A 115 -4.82 0.91 11.30
CA ALA A 115 -4.39 -0.21 12.15
C ALA A 115 -4.15 0.19 13.62
N LEU A 116 -3.86 1.46 13.89
CA LEU A 116 -3.71 1.98 15.26
C LEU A 116 -5.01 1.87 16.06
N ARG A 117 -6.17 1.91 15.41
CA ARG A 117 -7.48 1.90 16.03
C ARG A 117 -8.33 0.68 15.68
N ARG A 118 -8.03 -0.01 14.57
CA ARG A 118 -8.78 -1.16 14.04
C ARG A 118 -7.91 -2.40 13.98
N PRO A 119 -8.06 -3.36 14.92
CA PRO A 119 -7.26 -4.59 14.93
C PRO A 119 -7.31 -5.38 13.63
N ALA A 120 -8.43 -5.36 12.90
CA ALA A 120 -8.60 -6.01 11.60
C ALA A 120 -7.56 -5.55 10.54
N LEU A 121 -7.00 -4.34 10.67
CA LEU A 121 -6.01 -3.82 9.74
C LEU A 121 -4.57 -4.19 10.09
N ARG A 122 -4.28 -4.66 11.32
CA ARG A 122 -2.92 -4.89 11.80
C ARG A 122 -2.16 -5.91 10.96
N ALA A 123 -2.81 -7.02 10.62
CA ALA A 123 -2.18 -8.07 9.82
C ALA A 123 -1.79 -7.59 8.42
N ALA A 124 -2.63 -6.76 7.77
CA ALA A 124 -2.32 -6.17 6.48
C ALA A 124 -1.17 -5.17 6.58
N SER A 125 -1.12 -4.35 7.64
CA SER A 125 -0.07 -3.35 7.87
C SER A 125 1.28 -3.99 8.16
N THR A 126 1.35 -5.00 9.04
CA THR A 126 2.61 -5.72 9.31
C THR A 126 3.11 -6.50 8.09
N ALA A 127 2.19 -7.05 7.28
CA ALA A 127 2.56 -7.70 6.02
C ALA A 127 3.11 -6.69 5.00
N TRP A 128 2.59 -5.46 4.97
CA TRP A 128 3.13 -4.36 4.16
C TRP A 128 4.60 -4.10 4.52
N ASP A 129 4.91 -3.88 5.80
CA ASP A 129 6.28 -3.58 6.27
C ASP A 129 7.24 -4.71 5.89
N ALA A 130 6.84 -5.97 6.11
CA ALA A 130 7.65 -7.15 5.78
C ALA A 130 7.92 -7.25 4.27
N MET A 131 6.88 -7.13 3.44
CA MET A 131 7.00 -7.21 1.97
C MET A 131 7.84 -6.05 1.40
N LEU A 132 7.71 -4.84 1.96
CA LEU A 132 8.49 -3.70 1.52
C LEU A 132 9.97 -3.86 1.90
N THR A 133 10.25 -4.35 3.10
CA THR A 133 11.62 -4.67 3.55
C THR A 133 12.24 -5.72 2.63
N GLU A 134 11.54 -6.80 2.29
CA GLU A 134 12.01 -7.82 1.33
C GLU A 134 12.39 -7.23 -0.04
N VAL A 135 11.61 -6.27 -0.54
CA VAL A 135 11.96 -5.57 -1.79
C VAL A 135 13.29 -4.83 -1.66
N PHE A 136 13.51 -4.13 -0.54
CA PHE A 136 14.78 -3.42 -0.34
C PHE A 136 15.97 -4.35 -0.05
N GLU A 137 15.76 -5.50 0.60
CA GLU A 137 16.80 -6.53 0.81
C GLU A 137 17.39 -7.06 -0.50
N SER A 138 16.68 -6.92 -1.62
CA SER A 138 17.23 -7.24 -2.92
C SER A 138 18.38 -6.30 -3.37
N ARG A 139 18.59 -5.18 -2.68
CA ARG A 139 19.54 -4.11 -3.04
C ARG A 139 20.53 -3.73 -1.94
N VAL A 140 20.17 -3.97 -0.68
CA VAL A 140 20.97 -3.59 0.50
C VAL A 140 20.89 -4.68 1.56
N ASP A 141 21.73 -4.62 2.60
CA ASP A 141 21.65 -5.55 3.74
C ASP A 141 20.34 -5.37 4.55
N THR A 142 19.98 -6.40 5.32
CA THR A 142 18.72 -6.45 6.10
C THR A 142 18.54 -5.26 7.04
N ALA A 143 19.59 -4.81 7.74
CA ALA A 143 19.49 -3.70 8.67
C ALA A 143 19.20 -2.39 7.94
N THR A 144 19.91 -2.15 6.84
CA THR A 144 19.70 -1.02 5.95
C THR A 144 18.32 -1.08 5.29
N ALA A 145 17.86 -2.26 4.85
CA ALA A 145 16.53 -2.44 4.25
C ALA A 145 15.41 -2.07 5.23
N ARG A 146 15.51 -2.49 6.48
CA ARG A 146 14.54 -2.13 7.55
C ARG A 146 14.52 -0.62 7.82
N ALA A 147 15.70 0.00 7.91
CA ALA A 147 15.80 1.44 8.09
C ALA A 147 15.25 2.19 6.88
N LEU A 148 15.50 1.68 5.67
CA LEU A 148 15.02 2.24 4.42
C LEU A 148 13.49 2.14 4.30
N THR A 149 12.88 1.02 4.74
CA THR A 149 11.41 0.88 4.83
C THR A 149 10.80 1.97 5.70
N ALA A 150 11.30 2.15 6.92
CA ALA A 150 10.78 3.18 7.82
C ALA A 150 11.00 4.60 7.29
N LEU A 151 12.16 4.87 6.68
CA LEU A 151 12.47 6.17 6.08
C LEU A 151 11.61 6.46 4.86
N PHE A 152 11.43 5.48 3.97
CA PHE A 152 10.58 5.59 2.79
C PHE A 152 9.14 5.94 3.16
N ASP A 153 8.55 5.19 4.10
CA ASP A 153 7.19 5.44 4.56
C ASP A 153 7.07 6.83 5.22
N GLY A 154 8.03 7.20 6.06
CA GLY A 154 8.05 8.53 6.70
C GLY A 154 8.14 9.67 5.69
N LEU A 155 9.05 9.59 4.72
CA LEU A 155 9.22 10.61 3.68
C LEU A 155 8.01 10.74 2.77
N LEU A 156 7.45 9.59 2.32
CA LEU A 156 6.27 9.60 1.47
C LEU A 156 5.06 10.14 2.23
N TYR A 157 4.85 9.74 3.48
CA TYR A 157 3.78 10.26 4.31
C TYR A 157 3.89 11.80 4.46
N GLN A 158 5.09 12.32 4.79
CA GLN A 158 5.34 13.75 4.88
C GLN A 158 5.06 14.48 3.55
N ALA A 159 5.47 13.89 2.43
CA ALA A 159 5.20 14.44 1.11
C ALA A 159 3.70 14.52 0.77
N LEU A 160 2.92 13.52 1.22
CA LEU A 160 1.47 13.48 1.03
C LEU A 160 0.73 14.50 1.88
N VAL A 161 1.19 14.77 3.09
CA VAL A 161 0.57 15.74 4.03
C VAL A 161 1.00 17.17 3.73
N SER A 162 2.19 17.36 3.17
CA SER A 162 2.73 18.69 2.88
C SER A 162 1.90 19.45 1.83
N PRO A 163 1.60 20.75 2.03
CA PRO A 163 1.01 21.61 1.00
C PRO A 163 2.00 21.95 -0.12
N LYS A 164 3.30 21.73 0.10
CA LYS A 164 4.34 22.01 -0.90
C LYS A 164 4.45 20.87 -1.90
N LYS A 165 4.65 21.21 -3.18
CA LYS A 165 4.92 20.22 -4.21
C LYS A 165 6.26 19.52 -3.92
N PRO A 166 6.29 18.18 -3.75
CA PRO A 166 7.51 17.47 -3.42
C PRO A 166 8.50 17.52 -4.59
N ARG A 167 9.80 17.65 -4.28
CA ARG A 167 10.88 17.66 -5.25
C ARG A 167 11.92 16.61 -4.85
N ARG A 168 12.60 16.02 -5.80
CA ARG A 168 13.66 15.02 -5.55
C ARG A 168 14.70 15.53 -4.55
N ALA A 169 15.12 16.80 -4.67
CA ALA A 169 16.11 17.40 -3.80
C ALA A 169 15.69 17.48 -2.32
N ASP A 170 14.41 17.33 -2.02
CA ASP A 170 13.90 17.33 -0.65
C ASP A 170 14.16 15.97 0.04
N PHE A 171 14.39 14.89 -0.69
CA PHE A 171 14.50 13.50 -0.19
C PHE A 171 15.88 12.87 -0.44
N GLU A 172 16.50 13.14 -1.59
CA GLU A 172 17.74 12.51 -2.03
C GLU A 172 18.89 12.59 -0.99
N PRO A 173 19.15 13.73 -0.33
CA PRO A 173 20.28 13.83 0.61
C PRO A 173 20.17 12.87 1.80
N VAL A 174 18.98 12.72 2.37
CA VAL A 174 18.77 11.85 3.54
C VAL A 174 18.81 10.36 3.14
N LEU A 175 18.28 10.01 1.97
CA LEU A 175 18.34 8.66 1.43
C LEU A 175 19.77 8.24 1.14
N ARG A 176 20.56 9.10 0.48
CA ARG A 176 21.98 8.85 0.23
C ARG A 176 22.79 8.66 1.51
N ARG A 177 22.51 9.47 2.54
CA ARG A 177 23.21 9.36 3.83
C ARG A 177 22.97 8.01 4.49
N LEU A 178 21.74 7.49 4.47
CA LEU A 178 21.43 6.15 4.98
C LEU A 178 22.17 5.07 4.19
N LEU A 179 22.18 5.15 2.86
CA LEU A 179 22.75 4.14 1.99
C LEU A 179 24.29 4.09 2.08
N VAL A 180 24.96 5.22 2.30
CA VAL A 180 26.43 5.26 2.50
C VAL A 180 26.83 4.60 3.82
N THR A 181 26.06 4.81 4.90
CA THR A 181 26.34 4.19 6.20
C THR A 181 26.11 2.68 6.21
N GLY A 182 25.17 2.17 5.40
CA GLY A 182 24.86 0.74 5.26
C GLY A 182 25.84 -0.03 4.36
N SER A 183 26.69 0.66 3.61
CA SER A 183 27.65 0.03 2.67
C SER A 183 29.01 -0.31 3.30
N THR A 184 29.18 -0.21 4.61
CA THR A 184 30.40 -0.66 5.27
C THR A 184 30.40 -2.20 5.34
N PRO A 185 31.28 -2.91 4.60
CA PRO A 185 31.34 -4.36 4.68
C PRO A 185 31.65 -4.76 6.10
N ASN A 186 30.88 -5.67 6.66
CA ASN A 186 31.18 -6.31 7.95
C ASN A 186 32.50 -7.07 7.79
N GLN A 187 33.61 -6.44 8.13
CA GLN A 187 34.91 -7.11 8.26
C GLN A 187 34.81 -7.98 9.51
N ARG A 188 34.52 -9.26 9.32
CA ARG A 188 34.90 -10.36 10.22
C ARG A 188 35.45 -11.52 9.42
#